data_f0f5e99fb44ca57b1d8f1d931f6e0ce4
#
_entry.id   f0f5e99fb44ca57b1d8f1d931f6e0ce4
#
_cell.length_a   1.000
_cell.length_b   1.000
_cell.length_c   1.000
_cell.angle_alpha   90.00
_cell.angle_beta   90.00
_cell.angle_gamma   90.00
#
_symmetry.space_group_name_H-M   'P 1'
#
loop_
_entity.id
_entity.type
_entity.pdbx_description
1 polymer ?
#
loop_
_entity_poly.entity_id
_entity_poly.type
_entity_poly.pdbx_seq_one_letter_code
_entity_poly.pdbx_strand_id
1 'polypeptide(L)'
;MENLEKFISDSLEEDIKNGDITSLSCIEKSKSTSAELISKDEGIIAGIELAKQIFEFNSTNLLFTRFVSDGEKIKNGQKLLSVSGNAREILAKERFVLNSMQRMSGIATKTKKFQNLINHTNCKILDTRKTTPLNRIIEKWAVRIGGGTNHRFGLYDEIMIKDNHIDFNEDIQTTVKKTIHYLKKNNLDYNIIVEVRSIDELKKILRFKEINRIVSVSYTHLTLPTIRTV
;
A
#
# COMPACT_ATOMS: atom_id res chain seq x y z
N MET A 1 0.28 -13.73 -3.50
CA MET A 1 -1.14 -14.13 -3.54
C MET A 1 -1.64 -14.52 -2.15
N GLU A 2 -0.96 -15.40 -1.44
CA GLU A 2 -1.33 -15.88 -0.08
C GLU A 2 -1.60 -14.76 0.94
N ASN A 3 -0.80 -13.69 0.96
CA ASN A 3 -1.00 -12.55 1.86
C ASN A 3 -2.26 -11.71 1.54
N LEU A 4 -2.70 -11.65 0.28
CA LEU A 4 -3.89 -10.89 -0.09
C LEU A 4 -5.17 -11.66 0.23
N GLU A 5 -5.17 -12.97 0.00
CA GLU A 5 -6.27 -13.85 0.36
C GLU A 5 -6.50 -13.84 1.89
N LYS A 6 -5.42 -13.92 2.67
CA LYS A 6 -5.50 -13.79 4.12
C LYS A 6 -6.05 -12.41 4.54
N PHE A 7 -5.59 -11.32 3.93
CA PHE A 7 -6.12 -9.98 4.20
C PHE A 7 -7.63 -9.90 3.94
N ILE A 8 -8.11 -10.47 2.82
CA ILE A 8 -9.54 -10.49 2.50
C ILE A 8 -10.31 -11.33 3.53
N SER A 9 -9.81 -12.51 3.86
CA SER A 9 -10.44 -13.41 4.83
C SER A 9 -10.55 -12.77 6.21
N ASP A 10 -9.44 -12.21 6.73
CA ASP A 10 -9.42 -11.59 8.06
C ASP A 10 -10.33 -10.34 8.13
N SER A 11 -10.39 -9.55 7.04
CA SER A 11 -11.26 -8.36 6.97
C SER A 11 -12.75 -8.72 6.90
N LEU A 12 -13.10 -9.77 6.19
CA LEU A 12 -14.48 -10.27 6.14
C LEU A 12 -14.88 -10.90 7.48
N GLU A 13 -13.98 -11.60 8.14
CA GLU A 13 -14.23 -12.15 9.49
C GLU A 13 -14.44 -11.03 10.52
N GLU A 14 -13.67 -9.93 10.44
CA GLU A 14 -13.84 -8.77 11.33
C GLU A 14 -15.26 -8.18 11.25
N ASP A 15 -15.80 -8.05 10.03
CA ASP A 15 -17.06 -7.33 9.76
C ASP A 15 -18.30 -8.24 9.79
N ILE A 16 -18.17 -9.50 9.37
CA ILE A 16 -19.32 -10.40 9.13
C ILE A 16 -19.45 -11.46 10.22
N LYS A 17 -18.36 -12.08 10.68
CA LYS A 17 -18.36 -13.21 11.63
C LYS A 17 -19.41 -14.28 11.27
N ASN A 18 -20.46 -14.35 12.10
CA ASN A 18 -21.55 -15.30 11.97
C ASN A 18 -22.63 -14.90 10.95
N GLY A 19 -22.46 -13.76 10.29
CA GLY A 19 -23.37 -13.27 9.24
C GLY A 19 -23.89 -11.85 9.48
N ASP A 20 -24.28 -11.18 8.41
CA ASP A 20 -24.99 -9.90 8.46
C ASP A 20 -26.42 -10.12 8.99
N ILE A 21 -26.60 -9.92 10.30
CA ILE A 21 -27.86 -10.15 11.01
C ILE A 21 -29.00 -9.35 10.40
N THR A 22 -28.74 -8.13 9.92
CA THR A 22 -29.75 -7.28 9.27
C THR A 22 -30.22 -7.91 7.98
N SER A 23 -29.33 -8.23 7.08
CA SER A 23 -29.72 -8.88 5.82
C SER A 23 -30.33 -10.25 6.02
N LEU A 24 -29.84 -11.01 7.02
CA LEU A 24 -30.42 -12.31 7.36
C LEU A 24 -31.87 -12.20 7.86
N SER A 25 -32.22 -11.12 8.57
CA SER A 25 -33.54 -10.92 9.14
C SER A 25 -34.58 -10.37 8.16
N CYS A 26 -34.17 -9.52 7.20
CA CYS A 26 -35.11 -8.77 6.38
C CYS A 26 -35.06 -9.05 4.87
N ILE A 27 -34.10 -9.85 4.39
CA ILE A 27 -33.96 -10.19 2.98
C ILE A 27 -34.11 -11.69 2.80
N GLU A 28 -34.90 -12.13 1.85
CA GLU A 28 -35.07 -13.55 1.51
C GLU A 28 -33.75 -14.14 0.97
N LYS A 29 -33.43 -15.39 1.34
CA LYS A 29 -32.19 -16.08 0.93
C LYS A 29 -32.04 -16.17 -0.60
N SER A 30 -33.13 -16.30 -1.32
CA SER A 30 -33.18 -16.40 -2.79
C SER A 30 -33.12 -15.06 -3.49
N LYS A 31 -33.20 -13.94 -2.76
CA LYS A 31 -33.25 -12.59 -3.34
C LYS A 31 -31.99 -12.27 -4.12
N SER A 32 -32.13 -11.97 -5.40
CA SER A 32 -31.08 -11.47 -6.28
C SER A 32 -31.26 -9.97 -6.53
N THR A 33 -30.15 -9.27 -6.73
CA THR A 33 -30.12 -7.84 -7.04
C THR A 33 -28.90 -7.51 -7.91
N SER A 34 -28.88 -6.26 -8.41
CA SER A 34 -27.70 -5.67 -9.03
C SER A 34 -27.37 -4.35 -8.35
N ALA A 35 -26.10 -4.12 -8.09
CA ALA A 35 -25.59 -2.88 -7.54
C ALA A 35 -24.53 -2.29 -8.47
N GLU A 36 -24.44 -0.96 -8.49
CA GLU A 36 -23.47 -0.20 -9.28
C GLU A 36 -22.64 0.70 -8.38
N LEU A 37 -21.33 0.70 -8.59
CA LEU A 37 -20.44 1.67 -7.96
C LEU A 37 -20.24 2.85 -8.90
N ILE A 38 -20.58 4.04 -8.38
CA ILE A 38 -20.47 5.31 -9.11
C ILE A 38 -19.54 6.23 -8.34
N SER A 39 -18.58 6.84 -9.03
CA SER A 39 -17.69 7.82 -8.44
C SER A 39 -18.44 9.06 -7.97
N LYS A 40 -18.08 9.57 -6.78
CA LYS A 40 -18.61 10.83 -6.23
C LYS A 40 -17.62 11.98 -6.39
N ASP A 41 -16.41 11.69 -6.88
CA ASP A 41 -15.34 12.65 -7.02
C ASP A 41 -14.48 12.31 -8.25
N GLU A 42 -13.51 13.14 -8.58
CA GLU A 42 -12.50 12.88 -9.60
C GLU A 42 -11.17 12.45 -8.98
N GLY A 43 -10.40 11.65 -9.71
CA GLY A 43 -9.10 11.17 -9.24
C GLY A 43 -8.58 10.00 -10.06
N ILE A 44 -7.65 9.26 -9.46
CA ILE A 44 -7.14 8.00 -9.99
C ILE A 44 -7.83 6.87 -9.25
N ILE A 45 -8.57 6.05 -9.99
CA ILE A 45 -9.22 4.89 -9.39
C ILE A 45 -8.18 3.82 -9.02
N ALA A 46 -8.37 3.21 -7.85
CA ALA A 46 -7.57 2.07 -7.41
C ALA A 46 -8.40 1.13 -6.54
N GLY A 47 -8.21 -0.18 -6.73
CA GLY A 47 -8.91 -1.22 -6.01
C GLY A 47 -10.03 -1.91 -6.79
N ILE A 48 -10.14 -1.72 -8.09
CA ILE A 48 -11.08 -2.45 -8.96
C ILE A 48 -10.78 -3.95 -8.91
N GLU A 49 -9.51 -4.33 -9.04
CA GLU A 49 -9.11 -5.74 -8.96
C GLU A 49 -9.29 -6.31 -7.55
N LEU A 50 -9.04 -5.52 -6.51
CA LEU A 50 -9.32 -5.92 -5.13
C LEU A 50 -10.82 -6.12 -4.90
N ALA A 51 -11.66 -5.20 -5.38
CA ALA A 51 -13.12 -5.32 -5.29
C ALA A 51 -13.64 -6.61 -5.92
N LYS A 52 -13.11 -6.96 -7.10
CA LYS A 52 -13.42 -8.23 -7.75
C LYS A 52 -13.10 -9.41 -6.83
N GLN A 53 -11.87 -9.47 -6.30
CA GLN A 53 -11.44 -10.56 -5.43
C GLN A 53 -12.27 -10.64 -4.14
N ILE A 54 -12.66 -9.49 -3.55
CA ILE A 54 -13.54 -9.48 -2.37
C ILE A 54 -14.94 -10.05 -2.72
N PHE A 55 -15.54 -9.61 -3.83
CA PHE A 55 -16.85 -10.13 -4.21
C PHE A 55 -16.82 -11.62 -4.56
N GLU A 56 -15.77 -12.08 -5.25
CA GLU A 56 -15.60 -13.49 -5.62
C GLU A 56 -15.16 -14.39 -4.46
N PHE A 57 -14.64 -13.82 -3.37
CA PHE A 57 -14.15 -14.59 -2.20
C PHE A 57 -15.31 -15.39 -1.57
N ASN A 58 -15.15 -16.72 -1.52
CA ASN A 58 -16.18 -17.66 -1.03
C ASN A 58 -17.58 -17.47 -1.66
N SER A 59 -17.62 -16.99 -2.91
CA SER A 59 -18.84 -16.72 -3.65
C SER A 59 -18.81 -17.42 -5.00
N THR A 60 -19.86 -18.15 -5.36
CA THR A 60 -19.90 -18.89 -6.62
C THR A 60 -20.80 -18.26 -7.68
N ASN A 61 -21.68 -17.31 -7.28
CA ASN A 61 -22.77 -16.82 -8.10
C ASN A 61 -22.87 -15.30 -8.21
N LEU A 62 -21.79 -14.55 -7.89
CA LEU A 62 -21.74 -13.13 -8.13
C LEU A 62 -21.10 -12.85 -9.50
N LEU A 63 -21.80 -12.10 -10.34
CA LEU A 63 -21.30 -11.62 -11.61
C LEU A 63 -20.72 -10.21 -11.41
N PHE A 64 -19.41 -10.08 -11.59
CA PHE A 64 -18.69 -8.81 -11.49
C PHE A 64 -18.38 -8.27 -12.89
N THR A 65 -18.71 -7.00 -13.14
CA THR A 65 -18.39 -6.30 -14.39
C THR A 65 -17.67 -5.01 -14.08
N ARG A 66 -16.49 -4.80 -14.66
CA ARG A 66 -15.74 -3.54 -14.56
C ARG A 66 -15.97 -2.67 -15.79
N PHE A 67 -16.04 -1.36 -15.58
CA PHE A 67 -16.14 -0.34 -16.63
C PHE A 67 -14.88 0.52 -16.74
N VAL A 68 -13.99 0.42 -15.74
CA VAL A 68 -12.69 1.11 -15.69
C VAL A 68 -11.65 0.16 -15.14
N SER A 69 -10.38 0.49 -15.33
CA SER A 69 -9.24 -0.26 -14.80
C SER A 69 -8.48 0.55 -13.75
N ASP A 70 -7.80 -0.13 -12.84
CA ASP A 70 -6.92 0.53 -11.87
C ASP A 70 -5.90 1.45 -12.55
N GLY A 71 -5.74 2.66 -12.04
CA GLY A 71 -4.84 3.68 -12.59
C GLY A 71 -5.48 4.64 -13.58
N GLU A 72 -6.70 4.40 -14.02
CA GLU A 72 -7.43 5.34 -14.89
C GLU A 72 -7.87 6.59 -14.12
N LYS A 73 -7.92 7.73 -14.83
CA LYS A 73 -8.50 8.95 -14.29
C LYS A 73 -10.03 8.86 -14.41
N ILE A 74 -10.72 9.05 -13.30
CA ILE A 74 -12.18 9.04 -13.23
C ILE A 74 -12.76 10.42 -12.96
N LYS A 75 -14.06 10.58 -13.26
CA LYS A 75 -14.84 11.80 -13.06
C LYS A 75 -16.03 11.53 -12.14
N ASN A 76 -16.53 12.59 -11.50
CA ASN A 76 -17.78 12.50 -10.74
C ASN A 76 -18.95 11.98 -11.63
N GLY A 77 -19.75 11.09 -11.10
CA GLY A 77 -20.87 10.44 -11.80
C GLY A 77 -20.46 9.27 -12.70
N GLN A 78 -19.18 8.97 -12.85
CA GLN A 78 -18.71 7.86 -13.68
C GLN A 78 -18.99 6.51 -13.04
N LYS A 79 -19.59 5.58 -13.81
CA LYS A 79 -19.80 4.19 -13.41
C LYS A 79 -18.45 3.46 -13.43
N LEU A 80 -18.11 2.80 -12.34
CA LEU A 80 -16.81 2.15 -12.13
C LEU A 80 -16.90 0.63 -12.30
N LEU A 81 -17.89 0.02 -11.65
CA LEU A 81 -18.17 -1.41 -11.71
C LEU A 81 -19.65 -1.69 -11.45
N SER A 82 -20.09 -2.89 -11.77
CA SER A 82 -21.36 -3.43 -11.30
C SER A 82 -21.16 -4.85 -10.77
N VAL A 83 -21.99 -5.23 -9.81
CA VAL A 83 -22.05 -6.59 -9.28
C VAL A 83 -23.52 -7.02 -9.24
N SER A 84 -23.80 -8.25 -9.66
CA SER A 84 -25.15 -8.82 -9.61
C SER A 84 -25.12 -10.24 -9.07
N GLY A 85 -26.17 -10.63 -8.37
CA GLY A 85 -26.32 -11.93 -7.75
C GLY A 85 -27.05 -11.87 -6.42
N ASN A 86 -26.69 -12.70 -5.45
CA ASN A 86 -27.35 -12.78 -4.16
C ASN A 86 -27.25 -11.46 -3.39
N ALA A 87 -28.40 -10.90 -2.99
CA ALA A 87 -28.46 -9.59 -2.33
C ALA A 87 -27.76 -9.57 -0.97
N ARG A 88 -27.85 -10.66 -0.18
CA ARG A 88 -27.19 -10.77 1.12
C ARG A 88 -25.66 -10.77 0.99
N GLU A 89 -25.13 -11.47 0.00
CA GLU A 89 -23.68 -11.53 -0.25
C GLU A 89 -23.13 -10.18 -0.72
N ILE A 90 -23.86 -9.46 -1.58
CA ILE A 90 -23.44 -8.14 -2.06
C ILE A 90 -23.40 -7.15 -0.89
N LEU A 91 -24.44 -7.09 -0.06
CA LEU A 91 -24.54 -6.18 1.07
C LEU A 91 -23.47 -6.46 2.15
N ALA A 92 -23.23 -7.74 2.44
CA ALA A 92 -22.22 -8.14 3.43
C ALA A 92 -20.78 -7.71 3.03
N LYS A 93 -20.49 -7.60 1.73
CA LYS A 93 -19.16 -7.24 1.22
C LYS A 93 -19.02 -5.76 0.83
N GLU A 94 -20.13 -5.04 0.70
CA GLU A 94 -20.18 -3.67 0.18
C GLU A 94 -19.27 -2.74 0.94
N ARG A 95 -19.35 -2.72 2.28
CA ARG A 95 -18.62 -1.77 3.10
C ARG A 95 -17.10 -1.97 2.99
N PHE A 96 -16.65 -3.21 3.02
CA PHE A 96 -15.24 -3.53 2.86
C PHE A 96 -14.71 -3.12 1.48
N VAL A 97 -15.46 -3.36 0.42
CA VAL A 97 -15.11 -2.92 -0.95
C VAL A 97 -15.00 -1.40 -1.00
N LEU A 98 -16.02 -0.67 -0.52
CA LEU A 98 -16.04 0.79 -0.55
C LEU A 98 -14.88 1.41 0.25
N ASN A 99 -14.65 0.94 1.47
CA ASN A 99 -13.56 1.44 2.32
C ASN A 99 -12.19 1.22 1.67
N SER A 100 -11.96 0.03 1.12
CA SER A 100 -10.71 -0.32 0.45
C SER A 100 -10.47 0.52 -0.80
N MET A 101 -11.47 0.62 -1.68
CA MET A 101 -11.36 1.40 -2.92
C MET A 101 -11.19 2.89 -2.67
N GLN A 102 -11.91 3.47 -1.71
CA GLN A 102 -11.76 4.87 -1.32
C GLN A 102 -10.35 5.14 -0.80
N ARG A 103 -9.84 4.28 0.10
CA ARG A 103 -8.48 4.39 0.64
C ARG A 103 -7.43 4.30 -0.45
N MET A 104 -7.52 3.28 -1.29
CA MET A 104 -6.58 3.05 -2.38
C MET A 104 -6.61 4.18 -3.41
N SER A 105 -7.79 4.64 -3.82
CA SER A 105 -7.94 5.72 -4.80
C SER A 105 -7.40 7.05 -4.29
N GLY A 106 -7.60 7.36 -3.01
CA GLY A 106 -7.01 8.54 -2.36
C GLY A 106 -5.48 8.51 -2.39
N ILE A 107 -4.87 7.36 -2.08
CA ILE A 107 -3.41 7.17 -2.12
C ILE A 107 -2.90 7.26 -3.57
N ALA A 108 -3.54 6.56 -4.51
CA ALA A 108 -3.15 6.58 -5.92
C ALA A 108 -3.24 7.98 -6.54
N THR A 109 -4.31 8.73 -6.24
CA THR A 109 -4.51 10.11 -6.68
C THR A 109 -3.41 11.03 -6.15
N LYS A 110 -3.09 10.95 -4.87
CA LYS A 110 -2.03 11.75 -4.26
C LYS A 110 -0.65 11.37 -4.82
N THR A 111 -0.38 10.09 -4.99
CA THR A 111 0.87 9.60 -5.61
C THR A 111 1.01 10.12 -7.03
N LYS A 112 -0.04 10.03 -7.84
CA LYS A 112 -0.06 10.54 -9.21
C LYS A 112 0.20 12.03 -9.28
N LYS A 113 -0.36 12.81 -8.34
CA LYS A 113 -0.10 14.26 -8.25
C LYS A 113 1.39 14.53 -8.03
N PHE A 114 2.04 13.85 -7.10
CA PHE A 114 3.48 14.01 -6.87
C PHE A 114 4.32 13.48 -8.04
N GLN A 115 3.95 12.35 -8.63
CA GLN A 115 4.66 11.79 -9.78
C GLN A 115 4.63 12.76 -10.97
N ASN A 116 3.52 13.45 -11.19
CA ASN A 116 3.40 14.45 -12.26
C ASN A 116 4.32 15.66 -12.05
N LEU A 117 4.60 16.06 -10.80
CA LEU A 117 5.52 17.16 -10.50
C LEU A 117 6.97 16.85 -10.85
N ILE A 118 7.35 15.59 -10.88
CA ILE A 118 8.73 15.13 -11.13
C ILE A 118 8.88 14.38 -12.46
N ASN A 119 7.84 14.32 -13.29
CA ASN A 119 7.84 13.54 -14.55
C ASN A 119 8.89 13.99 -15.58
N HIS A 120 9.40 15.22 -15.44
CA HIS A 120 10.49 15.79 -16.25
C HIS A 120 11.89 15.33 -15.78
N THR A 121 11.96 14.51 -14.74
CA THR A 121 13.20 14.01 -14.14
C THR A 121 13.23 12.47 -14.14
N ASN A 122 14.38 11.90 -13.80
CA ASN A 122 14.52 10.45 -13.53
C ASN A 122 14.16 10.05 -12.09
N CYS A 123 13.67 11.00 -11.26
CA CYS A 123 13.27 10.74 -9.88
C CYS A 123 12.02 9.86 -9.82
N LYS A 124 11.91 9.09 -8.74
CA LYS A 124 10.74 8.24 -8.47
C LYS A 124 10.19 8.53 -7.09
N ILE A 125 8.88 8.54 -6.96
CA ILE A 125 8.21 8.60 -5.66
C ILE A 125 8.29 7.21 -5.03
N LEU A 126 8.80 7.14 -3.81
CA LEU A 126 8.85 5.91 -3.01
C LEU A 126 7.84 6.00 -1.87
N ASP A 127 7.23 4.87 -1.55
CA ASP A 127 6.45 4.73 -0.32
C ASP A 127 7.34 4.49 0.91
N THR A 128 6.71 4.34 2.05
CA THR A 128 7.38 4.03 3.32
C THR A 128 6.65 2.91 4.06
N ARG A 129 7.17 2.56 5.25
CA ARG A 129 6.46 1.67 6.19
C ARG A 129 5.46 2.39 7.11
N LYS A 130 5.28 3.70 6.94
CA LYS A 130 4.30 4.51 7.70
C LYS A 130 2.90 4.31 7.12
N THR A 131 2.42 3.10 7.17
CA THR A 131 1.10 2.67 6.70
C THR A 131 0.17 2.42 7.88
N THR A 132 -1.14 2.43 7.61
CA THR A 132 -2.12 1.93 8.59
C THR A 132 -1.81 0.47 8.93
N PRO A 133 -1.80 0.09 10.22
CA PRO A 133 -1.61 -1.31 10.61
C PRO A 133 -2.53 -2.24 9.81
N LEU A 134 -2.01 -3.39 9.41
CA LEU A 134 -2.64 -4.42 8.58
C LEU A 134 -3.00 -4.02 7.15
N ASN A 135 -3.13 -2.72 6.82
CA ASN A 135 -3.49 -2.25 5.48
C ASN A 135 -2.29 -2.05 4.52
N ARG A 136 -1.08 -2.40 4.93
CA ARG A 136 0.14 -2.15 4.13
C ARG A 136 0.07 -2.74 2.72
N ILE A 137 -0.53 -3.91 2.58
CA ILE A 137 -0.64 -4.59 1.29
C ILE A 137 -1.41 -3.76 0.27
N ILE A 138 -2.56 -3.22 0.64
CA ILE A 138 -3.39 -2.40 -0.25
C ILE A 138 -2.86 -0.98 -0.42
N GLU A 139 -2.26 -0.39 0.62
CA GLU A 139 -1.70 0.96 0.55
C GLU A 139 -0.47 1.02 -0.36
N LYS A 140 0.44 0.05 -0.26
CA LYS A 140 1.59 -0.06 -1.16
C LYS A 140 1.18 -0.43 -2.60
N TRP A 141 0.15 -1.22 -2.76
CA TRP A 141 -0.43 -1.50 -4.08
C TRP A 141 -0.98 -0.21 -4.71
N ALA A 142 -1.71 0.60 -3.95
CA ALA A 142 -2.24 1.88 -4.40
C ALA A 142 -1.15 2.87 -4.83
N VAL A 143 0.00 2.89 -4.14
CA VAL A 143 1.17 3.70 -4.55
C VAL A 143 1.65 3.29 -5.94
N ARG A 144 1.76 1.99 -6.24
CA ARG A 144 2.15 1.51 -7.58
C ARG A 144 1.13 1.92 -8.64
N ILE A 145 -0.16 1.79 -8.34
CA ILE A 145 -1.24 2.22 -9.26
C ILE A 145 -1.13 3.72 -9.57
N GLY A 146 -0.77 4.54 -8.59
CA GLY A 146 -0.52 5.97 -8.78
C GLY A 146 0.77 6.32 -9.53
N GLY A 147 1.58 5.31 -9.91
CA GLY A 147 2.85 5.48 -10.63
C GLY A 147 4.08 5.62 -9.75
N GLY A 148 3.94 5.44 -8.43
CA GLY A 148 5.06 5.38 -7.51
C GLY A 148 5.75 4.00 -7.49
N THR A 149 6.80 3.88 -6.70
CA THR A 149 7.58 2.66 -6.53
C THR A 149 7.57 2.24 -5.06
N ASN A 150 7.48 0.95 -4.79
CA ASN A 150 7.54 0.46 -3.42
C ASN A 150 8.98 0.44 -2.90
N HIS A 151 9.15 0.90 -1.68
CA HIS A 151 10.30 0.63 -0.83
C HIS A 151 10.05 -0.69 -0.06
N ARG A 152 11.00 -1.12 0.80
CA ARG A 152 10.87 -2.34 1.59
C ARG A 152 9.48 -2.49 2.21
N PHE A 153 8.97 -3.71 2.19
CA PHE A 153 7.65 -4.02 2.72
C PHE A 153 7.65 -4.14 4.24
N GLY A 154 8.69 -4.77 4.78
CA GLY A 154 8.82 -5.04 6.21
C GLY A 154 10.21 -4.70 6.78
N LEU A 155 10.56 -5.38 7.87
CA LEU A 155 11.90 -5.35 8.44
C LEU A 155 12.75 -6.54 7.99
N TYR A 156 12.16 -7.42 7.18
CA TYR A 156 12.68 -8.73 6.81
C TYR A 156 13.12 -8.82 5.33
N ASP A 157 12.78 -7.84 4.49
CA ASP A 157 13.01 -7.90 3.05
C ASP A 157 14.17 -7.01 2.56
N GLU A 158 14.55 -5.98 3.32
CA GLU A 158 15.74 -5.15 3.06
C GLU A 158 16.31 -4.59 4.38
N ILE A 159 17.62 -4.48 4.46
CA ILE A 159 18.29 -3.82 5.58
C ILE A 159 18.23 -2.31 5.37
N MET A 160 17.82 -1.57 6.40
CA MET A 160 17.88 -0.11 6.41
C MET A 160 18.53 0.39 7.70
N ILE A 161 19.77 0.83 7.57
CA ILE A 161 20.53 1.44 8.65
C ILE A 161 20.04 2.88 8.81
N LYS A 162 19.68 3.26 10.02
CA LYS A 162 19.18 4.57 10.40
C LYS A 162 19.96 5.14 11.58
N ASP A 163 19.65 6.40 11.94
CA ASP A 163 20.21 7.11 13.10
C ASP A 163 20.29 6.23 14.34
N ASN A 164 19.18 5.65 14.79
CA ASN A 164 19.15 4.77 15.96
C ASN A 164 20.15 3.61 15.87
N HIS A 165 20.34 3.01 14.69
CA HIS A 165 21.30 1.92 14.52
C HIS A 165 22.74 2.43 14.60
N ILE A 166 23.00 3.66 14.13
CA ILE A 166 24.32 4.30 14.18
C ILE A 166 24.63 4.70 15.61
N ASP A 167 23.68 5.28 16.33
CA ASP A 167 23.84 5.78 17.70
C ASP A 167 24.09 4.66 18.73
N PHE A 168 23.69 3.41 18.43
CA PHE A 168 24.07 2.23 19.22
C PHE A 168 25.47 1.68 18.89
N ASN A 169 26.20 2.32 17.98
CA ASN A 169 27.55 1.95 17.60
C ASN A 169 28.47 3.19 17.71
N GLU A 170 29.78 3.00 17.50
CA GLU A 170 30.75 4.08 17.56
C GLU A 170 30.55 5.11 16.44
N ASP A 171 30.26 4.61 15.22
CA ASP A 171 30.05 5.43 14.03
C ASP A 171 29.31 4.67 12.91
N ILE A 172 28.98 5.40 11.84
CA ILE A 172 28.28 4.85 10.66
C ILE A 172 29.11 3.78 9.94
N GLN A 173 30.45 3.93 9.89
CA GLN A 173 31.32 2.96 9.21
C GLN A 173 31.36 1.62 9.95
N THR A 174 31.45 1.67 11.26
CA THR A 174 31.40 0.49 12.14
C THR A 174 30.08 -0.22 11.99
N THR A 175 28.97 0.54 11.95
CA THR A 175 27.63 -0.01 11.75
C THR A 175 27.50 -0.74 10.41
N VAL A 176 27.96 -0.12 9.30
CA VAL A 176 27.96 -0.73 7.97
C VAL A 176 28.82 -1.99 7.92
N LYS A 177 30.04 -1.96 8.49
CA LYS A 177 30.93 -3.14 8.55
C LYS A 177 30.31 -4.30 9.32
N LYS A 178 29.69 -4.03 10.47
CA LYS A 178 28.95 -5.06 11.25
C LYS A 178 27.83 -5.66 10.43
N THR A 179 27.07 -4.85 9.69
CA THR A 179 25.99 -5.31 8.82
C THR A 179 26.50 -6.22 7.70
N ILE A 180 27.56 -5.79 7.00
CA ILE A 180 28.18 -6.60 5.93
C ILE A 180 28.72 -7.91 6.49
N HIS A 181 29.39 -7.87 7.65
CA HIS A 181 29.90 -9.07 8.31
C HIS A 181 28.76 -10.04 8.69
N TYR A 182 27.65 -9.52 9.23
CA TYR A 182 26.46 -10.33 9.55
C TYR A 182 25.91 -11.04 8.34
N LEU A 183 25.74 -10.33 7.21
CA LEU A 183 25.24 -10.92 5.97
C LEU A 183 26.16 -12.04 5.47
N LYS A 184 27.48 -11.79 5.40
CA LYS A 184 28.47 -12.77 4.97
C LYS A 184 28.50 -13.99 5.88
N LYS A 185 28.50 -13.78 7.20
CA LYS A 185 28.54 -14.88 8.19
C LYS A 185 27.33 -15.79 8.11
N ASN A 186 26.15 -15.25 7.80
CA ASN A 186 24.89 -16.00 7.75
C ASN A 186 24.49 -16.41 6.32
N ASN A 187 25.32 -16.13 5.32
CA ASN A 187 25.05 -16.41 3.90
C ASN A 187 23.71 -15.81 3.43
N LEU A 188 23.46 -14.54 3.81
CA LEU A 188 22.25 -13.80 3.48
C LEU A 188 22.51 -12.78 2.38
N ASP A 189 21.58 -12.64 1.43
CA ASP A 189 21.63 -11.68 0.33
C ASP A 189 20.48 -10.68 0.46
N TYR A 190 20.69 -9.62 1.26
CA TYR A 190 19.76 -8.51 1.41
C TYR A 190 20.36 -7.21 0.92
N ASN A 191 19.56 -6.37 0.26
CA ASN A 191 19.93 -5.01 -0.05
C ASN A 191 20.24 -4.21 1.22
N ILE A 192 21.31 -3.43 1.20
CA ILE A 192 21.68 -2.52 2.28
C ILE A 192 21.34 -1.09 1.87
N ILE A 193 20.49 -0.46 2.65
CA ILE A 193 20.12 0.94 2.53
C ILE A 193 20.65 1.67 3.75
N VAL A 194 21.29 2.81 3.54
CA VAL A 194 21.85 3.62 4.64
C VAL A 194 21.27 5.02 4.59
N GLU A 195 20.65 5.44 5.69
CA GLU A 195 20.16 6.80 5.91
C GLU A 195 21.29 7.64 6.52
N VAL A 196 21.66 8.75 5.86
CA VAL A 196 22.73 9.65 6.31
C VAL A 196 22.15 10.98 6.76
N ARG A 197 22.71 11.53 7.85
CA ARG A 197 22.30 12.79 8.47
C ARG A 197 23.13 13.99 7.96
N SER A 198 24.30 13.72 7.36
CA SER A 198 25.23 14.75 6.91
C SER A 198 26.05 14.31 5.69
N ILE A 199 26.67 15.31 5.03
CA ILE A 199 27.63 15.08 3.95
C ILE A 199 28.87 14.32 4.46
N ASP A 200 29.25 14.52 5.71
CA ASP A 200 30.41 13.81 6.29
C ASP A 200 30.08 12.32 6.50
N GLU A 201 28.88 11.97 6.96
CA GLU A 201 28.45 10.58 7.00
C GLU A 201 28.40 9.97 5.61
N LEU A 202 27.85 10.71 4.62
CA LEU A 202 27.84 10.27 3.21
C LEU A 202 29.26 9.92 2.72
N LYS A 203 30.22 10.85 2.88
CA LYS A 203 31.62 10.64 2.45
C LYS A 203 32.24 9.40 3.08
N LYS A 204 31.93 9.13 4.35
CA LYS A 204 32.45 7.97 5.07
C LYS A 204 31.99 6.63 4.51
N ILE A 205 30.79 6.57 3.92
CA ILE A 205 30.19 5.30 3.45
C ILE A 205 30.28 5.08 1.95
N LEU A 206 30.60 6.08 1.12
CA LEU A 206 30.69 5.96 -0.34
C LEU A 206 31.66 4.86 -0.82
N ARG A 207 32.65 4.46 -0.01
CA ARG A 207 33.60 3.40 -0.33
C ARG A 207 33.05 1.97 -0.21
N PHE A 208 31.90 1.78 0.45
CA PHE A 208 31.31 0.47 0.65
C PHE A 208 30.44 0.08 -0.55
N LYS A 209 30.96 -0.79 -1.41
CA LYS A 209 30.30 -1.24 -2.63
C LYS A 209 29.06 -2.11 -2.39
N GLU A 210 28.93 -2.65 -1.18
CA GLU A 210 27.81 -3.46 -0.73
C GLU A 210 26.57 -2.63 -0.44
N ILE A 211 26.66 -1.30 -0.33
CA ILE A 211 25.52 -0.42 -0.13
C ILE A 211 24.78 -0.23 -1.44
N ASN A 212 23.54 -0.69 -1.48
CA ASN A 212 22.68 -0.62 -2.69
C ASN A 212 22.02 0.76 -2.84
N ARG A 213 21.73 1.45 -1.74
CA ARG A 213 21.08 2.77 -1.77
C ARG A 213 21.49 3.61 -0.56
N ILE A 214 21.66 4.91 -0.78
CA ILE A 214 21.86 5.91 0.28
C ILE A 214 20.66 6.85 0.26
N VAL A 215 20.14 7.16 1.44
CA VAL A 215 19.01 8.07 1.65
C VAL A 215 19.46 9.20 2.55
N SER A 216 19.14 10.44 2.20
CA SER A 216 19.43 11.60 3.05
C SER A 216 18.24 11.90 3.95
N VAL A 217 18.49 12.12 5.24
CA VAL A 217 17.50 12.67 6.17
C VAL A 217 17.46 14.17 5.97
N SER A 218 16.43 14.65 5.31
CA SER A 218 16.27 16.06 4.94
C SER A 218 15.47 16.87 5.97
N TYR A 219 15.38 16.43 7.23
CA TYR A 219 14.55 17.14 8.23
C TYR A 219 15.06 18.55 8.60
N THR A 220 16.31 18.86 8.33
CA THR A 220 16.92 20.12 8.73
C THR A 220 16.85 21.23 7.68
N HIS A 221 16.43 20.93 6.44
CA HIS A 221 16.48 21.89 5.33
C HIS A 221 15.15 22.14 4.62
N LEU A 222 14.10 21.41 4.92
CA LEU A 222 12.76 21.67 4.43
C LEU A 222 11.94 22.30 5.55
N THR A 223 11.76 23.62 5.46
CA THR A 223 10.85 24.42 6.31
C THR A 223 9.37 24.15 6.00
N LEU A 224 9.06 22.97 5.51
CA LEU A 224 7.67 22.52 5.39
C LEU A 224 7.23 21.98 6.75
N PRO A 225 6.13 22.48 7.32
CA PRO A 225 5.60 21.93 8.56
C PRO A 225 5.36 20.45 8.34
N THR A 226 6.16 19.62 8.97
CA THR A 226 5.90 18.19 9.05
C THR A 226 4.68 18.06 9.93
N ILE A 227 3.52 17.83 9.34
CA ILE A 227 2.34 17.41 10.10
C ILE A 227 2.72 16.05 10.68
N ARG A 228 3.19 16.04 11.93
CA ARG A 228 3.23 14.85 12.75
C ARG A 228 1.76 14.54 13.07
N THR A 229 1.13 13.73 12.25
CA THR A 229 0.00 12.94 12.71
C THR A 229 0.59 11.81 13.56
N VAL A 230 0.44 11.98 14.86
CA VAL A 230 0.62 10.92 15.85
C VAL A 230 -0.40 9.84 15.57
#